data_696c9147d0007b0496455b2e926c538e
#
_entry.id   696c9147d0007b0496455b2e926c538e
#
_cell.length_a   1.000
_cell.length_b   1.000
_cell.length_c   1.000
_cell.angle_alpha   90.00
_cell.angle_beta   90.00
_cell.angle_gamma   90.00
#
_symmetry.space_group_name_H-M   'P 1'
#
loop_
_entity.id
_entity.type
_entity.pdbx_description
1 polymer ?
#
loop_
_entity_poly.entity_id
_entity_poly.type
_entity_poly.pdbx_seq_one_letter_code
_entity_poly.pdbx_strand_id
1 'polypeptide(L)'
;MLVGLLPAYSQYIGSGSSAFTFMGLPVSSRLNALGGSNVSIRDGELSMAMNNPALLGERTHMVLNMNFCYLMEKTMFASVMYGHNFGRTKIEKPYQGEGEPDKPNYFMVGIHYLDHGKMLYADEYGHLTGGNFTAKDIVIHATYARQLGEMFSVGVTLKPVYSIYESYSSFALGADIGGHFQLKDSTLQIGLALQNIGWQLKGFYSREGGQSTQMLPLNLQLGISYHFKHAPLRLSMTIHNMQCWDLSYQNTNIPSSSTGDTESTKISGIDMAFRHTIFAIAVLPKSERFYITLSYNHRHRAELNLKDQRSLAGFAIGAGVRIYKFRLGFAISQLTKSNLTFQVGLSLDIKSMLK
;
A
#
# COMPACT_ATOMS: atom_id res chain seq x y z
N MET A 1 -18.25 27.15 6.85
CA MET A 1 -17.91 26.75 8.22
C MET A 1 -17.27 25.35 8.30
N LEU A 2 -16.75 24.80 7.23
CA LEU A 2 -16.11 23.45 7.19
C LEU A 2 -14.56 23.49 7.14
N VAL A 3 -13.98 24.65 6.89
CA VAL A 3 -12.52 24.82 6.72
C VAL A 3 -11.77 24.98 8.06
N GLY A 4 -12.47 25.31 9.16
CA GLY A 4 -11.85 25.55 10.48
C GLY A 4 -11.57 24.28 11.30
N LEU A 5 -12.05 23.10 10.88
CA LEU A 5 -11.87 21.83 11.63
C LEU A 5 -10.63 21.02 11.17
N LEU A 6 -10.06 21.35 10.01
CA LEU A 6 -8.91 20.59 9.46
C LEU A 6 -7.61 20.70 10.28
N PRO A 7 -7.23 21.84 10.88
CA PRO A 7 -5.96 21.91 11.62
C PRO A 7 -5.96 21.15 12.94
N ALA A 8 -7.10 20.98 13.60
CA ALA A 8 -7.19 20.22 14.85
C ALA A 8 -7.08 18.71 14.66
N TYR A 9 -7.52 18.21 13.50
CA TYR A 9 -7.40 16.79 13.14
C TYR A 9 -6.03 16.41 12.58
N SER A 10 -5.28 17.36 12.00
CA SER A 10 -3.97 17.08 11.42
C SER A 10 -2.91 16.69 12.46
N GLN A 11 -3.00 17.24 13.69
CA GLN A 11 -2.11 16.87 14.78
C GLN A 11 -2.34 15.43 15.30
N TYR A 12 -3.55 14.89 15.13
CA TYR A 12 -3.90 13.53 15.57
C TYR A 12 -3.54 12.43 14.55
N ILE A 13 -3.42 12.77 13.27
CA ILE A 13 -3.26 11.80 12.17
C ILE A 13 -1.77 11.48 11.90
N GLY A 14 -0.84 12.23 12.46
CA GLY A 14 0.59 12.19 12.06
C GLY A 14 1.51 11.28 12.86
N SER A 15 1.20 10.91 14.09
CA SER A 15 2.18 10.27 14.95
C SER A 15 1.63 9.11 15.76
N GLY A 16 1.52 7.93 15.13
CA GLY A 16 1.36 6.66 15.84
C GLY A 16 0.04 6.42 16.59
N SER A 17 -0.95 7.31 16.45
CA SER A 17 -2.25 7.23 17.14
C SER A 17 -3.38 6.61 16.33
N SER A 18 -3.12 6.11 15.12
CA SER A 18 -4.13 5.45 14.29
C SER A 18 -4.18 3.95 14.54
N ALA A 19 -5.39 3.40 14.62
CA ALA A 19 -5.61 1.96 14.61
C ALA A 19 -5.22 1.36 13.25
N PHE A 20 -4.93 0.06 13.22
CA PHE A 20 -4.71 -0.72 12.00
C PHE A 20 -3.55 -0.21 11.12
N THR A 21 -2.42 0.17 11.75
CA THR A 21 -1.21 0.63 11.05
C THR A 21 -0.65 -0.36 10.03
N PHE A 22 -0.98 -1.65 10.16
CA PHE A 22 -0.63 -2.70 9.20
C PHE A 22 -1.20 -2.45 7.79
N MET A 23 -2.25 -1.63 7.64
CA MET A 23 -2.79 -1.22 6.34
C MET A 23 -1.78 -0.41 5.50
N GLY A 24 -0.71 0.09 6.10
CA GLY A 24 0.42 0.72 5.42
C GLY A 24 1.46 -0.25 4.85
N LEU A 25 1.36 -1.55 5.14
CA LEU A 25 2.28 -2.54 4.59
C LEU A 25 2.03 -2.77 3.08
N PRO A 26 3.09 -2.97 2.28
CA PRO A 26 2.93 -3.24 0.85
C PRO A 26 2.25 -4.58 0.61
N VAL A 27 1.09 -4.56 -0.02
CA VAL A 27 0.22 -5.73 -0.23
C VAL A 27 0.74 -6.71 -1.29
N SER A 28 1.76 -6.33 -2.07
CA SER A 28 2.31 -7.16 -3.14
C SER A 28 3.79 -6.95 -3.34
N SER A 29 4.45 -7.96 -3.93
CA SER A 29 5.85 -7.87 -4.33
C SER A 29 6.11 -6.69 -5.28
N ARG A 30 5.14 -6.36 -6.15
CA ARG A 30 5.24 -5.21 -7.05
C ARG A 30 5.28 -3.89 -6.30
N LEU A 31 4.37 -3.67 -5.35
CA LEU A 31 4.34 -2.47 -4.52
C LEU A 31 5.55 -2.37 -3.61
N ASN A 32 5.98 -3.49 -3.04
CA ASN A 32 7.19 -3.55 -2.24
C ASN A 32 8.43 -3.15 -3.04
N ALA A 33 8.59 -3.68 -4.26
CA ALA A 33 9.67 -3.30 -5.18
C ALA A 33 9.68 -1.81 -5.54
N LEU A 34 8.51 -1.15 -5.48
CA LEU A 34 8.34 0.30 -5.73
C LEU A 34 8.50 1.17 -4.47
N GLY A 35 9.04 0.60 -3.36
CA GLY A 35 9.30 1.33 -2.12
C GLY A 35 8.14 1.36 -1.14
N GLY A 36 7.15 0.47 -1.33
CA GLY A 36 6.00 0.30 -0.45
C GLY A 36 4.71 0.94 -0.96
N SER A 37 4.79 1.97 -1.78
CA SER A 37 3.61 2.64 -2.34
C SER A 37 3.87 3.22 -3.73
N ASN A 38 2.89 3.09 -4.61
CA ASN A 38 2.83 3.79 -5.89
C ASN A 38 1.38 3.94 -6.33
N VAL A 39 0.99 5.14 -6.78
CA VAL A 39 -0.40 5.46 -7.17
C VAL A 39 -0.54 5.88 -8.63
N SER A 40 0.57 5.88 -9.40
CA SER A 40 0.59 6.38 -10.78
C SER A 40 0.76 5.30 -11.85
N ILE A 41 1.39 4.15 -11.53
CA ILE A 41 1.73 3.15 -12.54
C ILE A 41 0.54 2.23 -12.83
N ARG A 42 0.08 2.25 -14.10
CA ARG A 42 -0.95 1.36 -14.63
C ARG A 42 -0.32 0.39 -15.64
N ASP A 43 0.28 -0.69 -15.16
CA ASP A 43 0.98 -1.69 -15.97
C ASP A 43 0.23 -3.03 -16.12
N GLY A 44 -1.01 -3.09 -15.63
CA GLY A 44 -1.85 -4.29 -15.65
C GLY A 44 -1.56 -5.25 -14.51
N GLU A 45 -0.77 -4.84 -13.52
CA GLU A 45 -0.64 -5.58 -12.27
C GLU A 45 -1.82 -5.25 -11.36
N LEU A 46 -2.64 -6.26 -11.06
CA LEU A 46 -3.89 -6.08 -10.32
C LEU A 46 -3.69 -5.48 -8.93
N SER A 47 -2.59 -5.84 -8.28
CA SER A 47 -2.26 -5.36 -6.93
C SER A 47 -2.03 -3.85 -6.83
N MET A 48 -1.72 -3.16 -7.94
CA MET A 48 -1.58 -1.70 -7.94
C MET A 48 -2.88 -0.99 -7.58
N ALA A 49 -4.03 -1.61 -7.89
CA ALA A 49 -5.35 -1.07 -7.55
C ALA A 49 -5.64 -1.03 -6.04
N MET A 50 -4.88 -1.76 -5.23
CA MET A 50 -4.95 -1.67 -3.77
C MET A 50 -4.43 -0.32 -3.24
N ASN A 51 -3.54 0.34 -3.99
CA ASN A 51 -3.04 1.67 -3.62
C ASN A 51 -3.82 2.81 -4.31
N ASN A 52 -4.28 2.58 -5.53
CA ASN A 52 -5.12 3.55 -6.23
C ASN A 52 -6.18 2.79 -7.04
N PRO A 53 -7.45 2.83 -6.64
CA PRO A 53 -8.53 2.12 -7.33
C PRO A 53 -8.67 2.49 -8.80
N ALA A 54 -8.28 3.71 -9.21
CA ALA A 54 -8.32 4.16 -10.59
C ALA A 54 -7.31 3.46 -11.52
N LEU A 55 -6.38 2.65 -10.98
CA LEU A 55 -5.40 1.88 -11.76
C LEU A 55 -5.97 0.58 -12.34
N LEU A 56 -7.19 0.18 -11.97
CA LEU A 56 -7.88 -0.91 -12.67
C LEU A 56 -8.05 -0.57 -14.15
N GLY A 57 -7.97 -1.58 -15.01
CA GLY A 57 -8.02 -1.40 -16.44
C GLY A 57 -8.28 -2.69 -17.21
N GLU A 58 -8.21 -2.62 -18.53
CA GLU A 58 -8.48 -3.75 -19.43
C GLU A 58 -7.58 -4.96 -19.16
N ARG A 59 -6.32 -4.71 -18.79
CA ARG A 59 -5.32 -5.76 -18.50
C ARG A 59 -5.55 -6.49 -17.17
N THR A 60 -6.50 -6.03 -16.34
CA THR A 60 -6.84 -6.66 -15.04
C THR A 60 -8.06 -7.59 -15.14
N HIS A 61 -8.63 -7.78 -16.34
CA HIS A 61 -9.79 -8.64 -16.57
C HIS A 61 -9.44 -10.12 -16.44
N MET A 62 -10.18 -10.84 -15.57
CA MET A 62 -9.98 -12.25 -15.26
C MET A 62 -8.54 -12.57 -14.81
N VAL A 63 -7.94 -11.66 -14.07
CA VAL A 63 -6.65 -11.86 -13.43
C VAL A 63 -6.85 -12.23 -11.96
N LEU A 64 -6.24 -13.32 -11.53
CA LEU A 64 -6.08 -13.70 -10.13
C LEU A 64 -4.66 -13.37 -9.72
N ASN A 65 -4.50 -12.59 -8.64
CA ASN A 65 -3.20 -12.24 -8.09
C ASN A 65 -3.11 -12.70 -6.63
N MET A 66 -2.02 -13.34 -6.29
CA MET A 66 -1.73 -13.85 -4.96
C MET A 66 -0.34 -13.37 -4.54
N ASN A 67 -0.21 -12.90 -3.30
CA ASN A 67 1.07 -12.50 -2.74
C ASN A 67 1.25 -13.10 -1.36
N PHE A 68 2.49 -13.38 -1.04
CA PHE A 68 2.91 -13.89 0.24
C PHE A 68 4.19 -13.18 0.68
N CYS A 69 4.24 -12.78 1.93
CA CYS A 69 5.35 -12.09 2.55
C CYS A 69 5.61 -12.65 3.94
N TYR A 70 6.88 -12.88 4.24
CA TYR A 70 7.34 -13.24 5.58
C TYR A 70 8.05 -12.03 6.19
N LEU A 71 7.45 -11.46 7.23
CA LEU A 71 7.92 -10.20 7.81
C LEU A 71 8.96 -10.39 8.92
N MET A 72 8.68 -11.26 9.88
CA MET A 72 9.52 -11.56 11.04
C MET A 72 9.22 -13.00 11.50
N GLU A 73 10.06 -13.57 12.35
CA GLU A 73 10.09 -14.96 12.84
C GLU A 73 8.79 -15.79 12.75
N LYS A 74 7.62 -15.17 12.92
CA LYS A 74 6.31 -15.87 12.86
C LYS A 74 5.21 -15.02 12.23
N THR A 75 5.51 -13.78 11.78
CA THR A 75 4.51 -12.89 11.19
C THR A 75 4.45 -13.11 9.69
N MET A 76 3.30 -13.52 9.21
CA MET A 76 3.02 -13.79 7.80
C MET A 76 1.97 -12.83 7.28
N PHE A 77 2.17 -12.39 6.07
CA PHE A 77 1.28 -11.52 5.35
C PHE A 77 0.93 -12.14 3.99
N ALA A 78 -0.35 -12.23 3.70
CA ALA A 78 -0.83 -12.76 2.43
C ALA A 78 -1.92 -11.89 1.84
N SER A 79 -1.99 -11.82 0.51
CA SER A 79 -3.10 -11.20 -0.19
C SER A 79 -3.54 -12.04 -1.39
N VAL A 80 -4.84 -12.04 -1.63
CA VAL A 80 -5.45 -12.67 -2.81
C VAL A 80 -6.46 -11.68 -3.39
N MET A 81 -6.43 -11.49 -4.70
CA MET A 81 -7.33 -10.56 -5.37
C MET A 81 -7.70 -11.07 -6.77
N TYR A 82 -8.93 -10.76 -7.18
CA TYR A 82 -9.48 -11.10 -8.48
C TYR A 82 -10.09 -9.87 -9.15
N GLY A 83 -9.71 -9.63 -10.40
CA GLY A 83 -10.22 -8.53 -11.21
C GLY A 83 -11.17 -8.99 -12.30
N HIS A 84 -12.25 -8.24 -12.51
CA HIS A 84 -13.24 -8.50 -13.55
C HIS A 84 -13.71 -7.20 -14.19
N ASN A 85 -13.89 -7.20 -15.51
CA ASN A 85 -14.40 -6.07 -16.25
C ASN A 85 -15.78 -6.40 -16.81
N PHE A 86 -16.69 -5.46 -16.67
CA PHE A 86 -18.04 -5.53 -17.25
C PHE A 86 -18.18 -4.45 -18.33
N GLY A 87 -18.89 -4.76 -19.41
CA GLY A 87 -19.04 -3.89 -20.56
C GLY A 87 -18.14 -4.28 -21.73
N ARG A 88 -18.32 -3.63 -22.87
CA ARG A 88 -17.53 -3.91 -24.08
C ARG A 88 -16.13 -3.33 -23.95
N THR A 89 -15.14 -4.19 -24.01
CA THR A 89 -13.74 -3.77 -24.15
C THR A 89 -13.44 -3.55 -25.63
N LYS A 90 -12.63 -2.52 -25.96
CA LYS A 90 -12.19 -2.22 -27.35
C LYS A 90 -11.56 -3.43 -28.08
N ILE A 91 -11.25 -4.51 -27.37
CA ILE A 91 -10.54 -5.69 -27.89
C ILE A 91 -11.49 -6.65 -28.61
N GLU A 92 -12.82 -6.60 -28.40
CA GLU A 92 -13.72 -7.65 -28.88
C GLU A 92 -14.40 -7.41 -30.20
N LYS A 93 -14.61 -6.20 -30.70
CA LYS A 93 -15.00 -5.83 -32.08
C LYS A 93 -15.05 -4.31 -32.24
N PRO A 94 -14.77 -3.75 -33.44
CA PRO A 94 -15.04 -2.34 -33.69
C PRO A 94 -16.54 -2.08 -33.55
N TYR A 95 -16.88 -1.08 -32.76
CA TYR A 95 -18.26 -0.61 -32.60
C TYR A 95 -18.83 -0.13 -33.93
N GLN A 96 -19.94 -0.71 -34.37
CA GLN A 96 -20.62 -0.39 -35.62
C GLN A 96 -21.98 0.31 -35.40
N GLY A 97 -22.18 1.01 -34.29
CA GLY A 97 -23.43 1.69 -33.96
C GLY A 97 -23.29 3.19 -33.75
N GLU A 98 -24.40 3.93 -33.97
CA GLU A 98 -24.56 5.34 -33.66
C GLU A 98 -24.70 5.53 -32.15
N GLY A 99 -23.61 5.77 -31.43
CA GLY A 99 -23.59 6.00 -29.98
C GLY A 99 -22.17 6.06 -29.43
N GLU A 100 -21.98 6.64 -28.25
CA GLU A 100 -20.68 6.59 -27.58
C GLU A 100 -20.31 5.13 -27.23
N PRO A 101 -19.04 4.71 -27.46
CA PRO A 101 -18.62 3.36 -27.08
C PRO A 101 -18.80 3.16 -25.57
N ASP A 102 -19.42 2.03 -25.20
CA ASP A 102 -19.61 1.64 -23.81
C ASP A 102 -18.26 1.67 -23.07
N LYS A 103 -18.15 2.58 -22.10
CA LYS A 103 -16.95 2.71 -21.27
C LYS A 103 -16.92 1.53 -20.30
N PRO A 104 -15.86 0.71 -20.31
CA PRO A 104 -15.81 -0.47 -19.47
C PRO A 104 -15.80 -0.10 -17.99
N ASN A 105 -16.53 -0.90 -17.20
CA ASN A 105 -16.52 -0.84 -15.75
C ASN A 105 -15.57 -1.93 -15.23
N TYR A 106 -14.72 -1.59 -14.28
CA TYR A 106 -13.72 -2.47 -13.71
C TYR A 106 -14.03 -2.76 -12.26
N PHE A 107 -13.95 -4.01 -11.88
CA PHE A 107 -14.18 -4.48 -10.51
C PHE A 107 -13.00 -5.30 -10.03
N MET A 108 -12.71 -5.20 -8.76
CA MET A 108 -11.77 -6.07 -8.07
C MET A 108 -12.32 -6.40 -6.69
N VAL A 109 -12.20 -7.67 -6.31
CA VAL A 109 -12.37 -8.11 -4.92
C VAL A 109 -11.03 -8.65 -4.45
N GLY A 110 -10.62 -8.30 -3.26
CA GLY A 110 -9.37 -8.76 -2.66
C GLY A 110 -9.49 -8.97 -1.17
N ILE A 111 -8.69 -9.85 -0.65
CA ILE A 111 -8.51 -10.10 0.78
C ILE A 111 -7.03 -9.96 1.09
N HIS A 112 -6.75 -9.36 2.21
CA HIS A 112 -5.46 -9.06 2.76
C HIS A 112 -5.46 -9.58 4.21
N TYR A 113 -4.56 -10.46 4.53
CA TYR A 113 -4.49 -11.17 5.77
C TYR A 113 -3.11 -11.04 6.40
N LEU A 114 -3.09 -10.65 7.66
CA LEU A 114 -1.88 -10.60 8.47
C LEU A 114 -2.06 -11.52 9.67
N ASP A 115 -1.13 -12.46 9.85
CA ASP A 115 -1.01 -13.32 11.02
C ASP A 115 0.26 -12.94 11.77
N HIS A 116 0.10 -12.48 13.00
CA HIS A 116 1.23 -12.12 13.87
C HIS A 116 1.91 -13.32 14.51
N GLY A 117 1.39 -14.53 14.23
CA GLY A 117 1.90 -15.77 14.83
C GLY A 117 1.46 -15.99 16.27
N LYS A 118 2.18 -16.85 16.97
CA LYS A 118 1.94 -17.15 18.38
C LYS A 118 2.76 -16.22 19.25
N MET A 119 2.08 -15.50 20.14
CA MET A 119 2.68 -14.63 21.14
C MET A 119 2.58 -15.29 22.52
N LEU A 120 3.60 -15.13 23.34
CA LEU A 120 3.64 -15.65 24.71
C LEU A 120 2.91 -14.69 25.66
N TYR A 121 2.17 -15.24 26.63
CA TYR A 121 1.66 -14.45 27.73
C TYR A 121 2.78 -14.05 28.68
N ALA A 122 2.78 -12.80 29.11
CA ALA A 122 3.63 -12.28 30.16
C ALA A 122 2.78 -11.61 31.24
N ASP A 123 3.23 -11.67 32.50
CA ASP A 123 2.65 -10.92 33.59
C ASP A 123 3.03 -9.43 33.55
N GLU A 124 2.53 -8.64 34.49
CA GLU A 124 2.84 -7.23 34.63
C GLU A 124 4.31 -6.91 34.89
N TYR A 125 5.10 -7.92 35.34
CA TYR A 125 6.54 -7.82 35.58
C TYR A 125 7.37 -8.33 34.38
N GLY A 126 6.72 -8.80 33.29
CA GLY A 126 7.38 -9.33 32.09
C GLY A 126 7.78 -10.79 32.19
N HIS A 127 7.40 -11.52 33.24
CA HIS A 127 7.66 -12.96 33.36
C HIS A 127 6.69 -13.73 32.46
N LEU A 128 7.20 -14.73 31.76
CA LEU A 128 6.38 -15.60 30.91
C LEU A 128 5.53 -16.51 31.80
N THR A 129 4.21 -16.39 31.68
CA THR A 129 3.24 -17.13 32.54
C THR A 129 2.84 -18.48 31.97
N GLY A 130 3.40 -18.87 30.82
CA GLY A 130 3.01 -20.07 30.09
C GLY A 130 1.69 -19.86 29.31
N GLY A 131 1.58 -20.49 28.15
CA GLY A 131 0.47 -20.31 27.22
C GLY A 131 0.79 -19.33 26.08
N ASN A 132 -0.04 -19.39 25.02
CA ASN A 132 0.12 -18.59 23.81
C ASN A 132 -1.22 -18.00 23.41
N PHE A 133 -1.19 -16.81 22.82
CA PHE A 133 -2.32 -16.24 22.11
C PHE A 133 -1.95 -15.92 20.65
N THR A 134 -2.93 -15.64 19.82
CA THR A 134 -2.74 -15.26 18.43
C THR A 134 -3.38 -13.90 18.16
N ALA A 135 -2.79 -13.16 17.21
CA ALA A 135 -3.33 -11.91 16.69
C ALA A 135 -3.42 -12.00 15.18
N LYS A 136 -4.55 -11.57 14.62
CA LYS A 136 -4.85 -11.66 13.20
C LYS A 136 -5.62 -10.44 12.72
N ASP A 137 -5.25 -9.96 11.54
CA ASP A 137 -5.93 -8.85 10.88
C ASP A 137 -6.38 -9.26 9.49
N ILE A 138 -7.60 -8.87 9.12
CA ILE A 138 -8.21 -9.15 7.82
C ILE A 138 -8.77 -7.85 7.26
N VAL A 139 -8.46 -7.56 6.00
CA VAL A 139 -9.08 -6.48 5.23
C VAL A 139 -9.67 -7.08 3.96
N ILE A 140 -10.93 -6.76 3.70
CA ILE A 140 -11.56 -7.08 2.42
C ILE A 140 -11.56 -5.79 1.59
N HIS A 141 -11.24 -5.91 0.30
CA HIS A 141 -11.29 -4.80 -0.64
C HIS A 141 -12.34 -5.08 -1.69
N ALA A 142 -13.32 -4.19 -1.81
CA ALA A 142 -14.28 -4.19 -2.90
C ALA A 142 -14.07 -2.91 -3.70
N THR A 143 -13.47 -3.03 -4.88
CA THR A 143 -13.01 -1.91 -5.70
C THR A 143 -13.83 -1.81 -6.96
N TYR A 144 -14.25 -0.59 -7.29
CA TYR A 144 -14.88 -0.23 -8.54
C TYR A 144 -14.09 0.90 -9.19
N ALA A 145 -13.87 0.81 -10.50
CA ALA A 145 -13.27 1.88 -11.28
C ALA A 145 -13.95 2.03 -12.65
N ARG A 146 -13.91 3.25 -13.16
CA ARG A 146 -14.47 3.61 -14.47
C ARG A 146 -13.52 4.53 -15.22
N GLN A 147 -13.37 4.28 -16.50
CA GLN A 147 -12.66 5.16 -17.40
C GLN A 147 -13.59 6.28 -17.88
N LEU A 148 -13.23 7.54 -17.62
CA LEU A 148 -14.05 8.71 -17.99
C LEU A 148 -13.75 9.27 -19.38
N GLY A 149 -12.77 8.72 -20.06
CA GLY A 149 -12.32 9.13 -21.37
C GLY A 149 -11.11 8.29 -21.76
N GLU A 150 -10.34 8.74 -22.75
CA GLU A 150 -9.13 7.99 -23.17
C GLU A 150 -7.97 8.13 -22.16
N MET A 151 -7.93 9.25 -21.44
CA MET A 151 -6.80 9.61 -20.59
C MET A 151 -7.10 9.57 -19.09
N PHE A 152 -8.39 9.64 -18.68
CA PHE A 152 -8.77 9.74 -17.27
C PHE A 152 -9.52 8.51 -16.79
N SER A 153 -9.22 8.07 -15.57
CA SER A 153 -10.00 7.09 -14.83
C SER A 153 -10.17 7.50 -13.38
N VAL A 154 -11.25 7.05 -12.78
CA VAL A 154 -11.57 7.24 -11.36
C VAL A 154 -11.96 5.91 -10.75
N GLY A 155 -11.78 5.78 -9.44
CA GLY A 155 -12.16 4.56 -8.75
C GLY A 155 -12.41 4.80 -7.27
N VAL A 156 -13.12 3.86 -6.68
CA VAL A 156 -13.42 3.81 -5.25
C VAL A 156 -13.19 2.40 -4.73
N THR A 157 -12.78 2.27 -3.48
CA THR A 157 -12.67 0.99 -2.77
C THR A 157 -13.39 1.08 -1.45
N LEU A 158 -14.16 0.06 -1.09
CA LEU A 158 -14.71 -0.14 0.24
C LEU A 158 -13.84 -1.16 0.98
N LYS A 159 -13.49 -0.88 2.24
CA LYS A 159 -12.56 -1.67 3.06
C LYS A 159 -13.14 -1.98 4.44
N PRO A 160 -13.96 -3.01 4.62
CA PRO A 160 -14.21 -3.57 5.94
C PRO A 160 -12.90 -4.20 6.49
N VAL A 161 -12.57 -3.86 7.73
CA VAL A 161 -11.38 -4.30 8.47
C VAL A 161 -11.83 -5.03 9.73
N TYR A 162 -11.29 -6.20 9.96
CA TYR A 162 -11.57 -7.00 11.14
C TYR A 162 -10.28 -7.50 11.77
N SER A 163 -10.12 -7.24 13.06
CA SER A 163 -8.95 -7.66 13.84
C SER A 163 -9.38 -8.48 15.05
N ILE A 164 -8.64 -9.54 15.32
CA ILE A 164 -8.81 -10.40 16.48
C ILE A 164 -7.47 -10.50 17.18
N TYR A 165 -7.41 -10.06 18.44
CA TYR A 165 -6.23 -10.15 19.29
C TYR A 165 -6.62 -10.89 20.57
N GLU A 166 -6.16 -12.15 20.70
CA GLU A 166 -6.56 -13.02 21.80
C GLU A 166 -8.09 -13.24 21.81
N SER A 167 -8.77 -12.74 22.85
CA SER A 167 -10.22 -12.75 23.05
C SER A 167 -10.91 -11.45 22.57
N TYR A 168 -10.13 -10.43 22.19
CA TYR A 168 -10.67 -9.12 21.80
C TYR A 168 -10.81 -9.01 20.29
N SER A 169 -11.90 -8.41 19.84
CA SER A 169 -12.11 -8.13 18.42
C SER A 169 -12.42 -6.66 18.18
N SER A 170 -11.97 -6.19 17.04
CA SER A 170 -12.21 -4.83 16.57
C SER A 170 -12.73 -4.86 15.14
N PHE A 171 -13.57 -3.89 14.79
CA PHE A 171 -14.09 -3.73 13.44
C PHE A 171 -14.02 -2.27 13.02
N ALA A 172 -13.57 -2.05 11.78
CA ALA A 172 -13.54 -0.73 11.17
C ALA A 172 -14.09 -0.78 9.74
N LEU A 173 -14.51 0.37 9.27
CA LEU A 173 -14.92 0.57 7.89
C LEU A 173 -14.13 1.71 7.30
N GLY A 174 -13.45 1.43 6.19
CA GLY A 174 -12.67 2.38 5.44
C GLY A 174 -13.09 2.45 3.98
N ALA A 175 -12.66 3.50 3.30
CA ALA A 175 -12.82 3.68 1.87
C ALA A 175 -11.59 4.35 1.27
N ASP A 176 -11.35 4.09 -0.02
CA ASP A 176 -10.36 4.82 -0.82
C ASP A 176 -11.04 5.48 -2.00
N ILE A 177 -10.49 6.60 -2.42
CA ILE A 177 -10.88 7.30 -3.66
C ILE A 177 -9.61 7.52 -4.46
N GLY A 178 -9.67 7.26 -5.76
CA GLY A 178 -8.54 7.44 -6.64
C GLY A 178 -8.89 8.09 -7.97
N GLY A 179 -7.92 8.82 -8.50
CA GLY A 179 -7.92 9.37 -9.84
C GLY A 179 -6.62 9.01 -10.55
N HIS A 180 -6.68 8.79 -11.84
CA HIS A 180 -5.50 8.50 -12.66
C HIS A 180 -5.62 9.17 -14.02
N PHE A 181 -4.54 9.80 -14.43
CA PHE A 181 -4.34 10.40 -15.74
C PHE A 181 -3.21 9.68 -16.46
N GLN A 182 -3.41 9.36 -17.73
CA GLN A 182 -2.41 8.73 -18.60
C GLN A 182 -2.46 9.34 -19.98
N LEU A 183 -1.30 9.76 -20.50
CA LEU A 183 -1.20 10.15 -21.90
C LEU A 183 -1.50 8.97 -22.83
N LYS A 184 -2.02 9.25 -24.03
CA LYS A 184 -2.39 8.20 -25.02
C LYS A 184 -1.24 7.25 -25.36
N ASP A 185 -0.01 7.73 -25.34
CA ASP A 185 1.20 6.94 -25.58
C ASP A 185 1.77 6.27 -24.31
N SER A 186 1.08 6.42 -23.19
CA SER A 186 1.47 5.85 -21.87
C SER A 186 2.84 6.31 -21.35
N THR A 187 3.42 7.36 -21.93
CA THR A 187 4.72 7.87 -21.50
C THR A 187 4.66 8.56 -20.15
N LEU A 188 3.62 9.37 -19.93
CA LEU A 188 3.39 10.06 -18.66
C LEU A 188 2.12 9.52 -18.01
N GLN A 189 2.22 9.19 -16.74
CA GLN A 189 1.10 8.76 -15.91
C GLN A 189 1.15 9.53 -14.58
N ILE A 190 0.00 10.03 -14.14
CA ILE A 190 -0.17 10.77 -12.89
C ILE A 190 -1.31 10.11 -12.13
N GLY A 191 -1.12 9.87 -10.84
CA GLY A 191 -2.13 9.30 -9.96
C GLY A 191 -2.30 10.10 -8.70
N LEU A 192 -3.55 10.26 -8.27
CA LEU A 192 -3.92 10.84 -6.98
C LEU A 192 -4.77 9.81 -6.24
N ALA A 193 -4.48 9.56 -4.98
CA ALA A 193 -5.25 8.66 -4.15
C ALA A 193 -5.40 9.19 -2.73
N LEU A 194 -6.61 9.10 -2.21
CA LEU A 194 -6.92 9.32 -0.80
C LEU A 194 -7.35 7.98 -0.21
N GLN A 195 -6.53 7.43 0.65
CA GLN A 195 -6.67 6.08 1.19
C GLN A 195 -7.11 6.09 2.64
N ASN A 196 -7.81 5.02 3.04
CA ASN A 196 -8.18 4.74 4.42
C ASN A 196 -9.03 5.84 5.08
N ILE A 197 -9.96 6.42 4.32
CA ILE A 197 -10.99 7.33 4.85
C ILE A 197 -11.94 6.47 5.68
N GLY A 198 -11.92 6.59 7.02
CA GLY A 198 -12.81 5.77 7.83
C GLY A 198 -12.48 5.76 9.31
N TRP A 199 -13.28 5.01 10.03
CA TRP A 199 -13.23 4.89 11.47
C TRP A 199 -13.38 3.46 11.95
N GLN A 200 -12.82 3.21 13.12
CA GLN A 200 -13.09 2.05 13.92
C GLN A 200 -14.52 2.15 14.50
N LEU A 201 -15.39 1.24 14.12
CA LEU A 201 -16.78 1.19 14.58
C LEU A 201 -16.92 0.43 15.91
N LYS A 202 -16.03 -0.57 16.12
CA LYS A 202 -15.89 -1.32 17.35
C LYS A 202 -14.42 -1.30 17.75
N GLY A 203 -14.09 -0.59 18.84
CA GLY A 203 -12.74 -0.55 19.42
C GLY A 203 -12.43 -1.82 20.22
N PHE A 204 -11.13 -2.02 20.55
CA PHE A 204 -10.75 -2.96 21.57
C PHE A 204 -11.20 -2.45 22.96
N TYR A 205 -11.54 -3.35 23.86
CA TYR A 205 -11.89 -2.97 25.22
C TYR A 205 -10.68 -2.39 25.97
N SER A 206 -10.87 -1.24 26.60
CA SER A 206 -9.90 -0.70 27.57
C SER A 206 -10.15 -1.29 28.95
N ARG A 207 -9.08 -1.48 29.74
CA ARG A 207 -9.16 -1.94 31.15
C ARG A 207 -10.04 -1.02 32.03
N GLU A 208 -10.24 0.23 31.63
CA GLU A 208 -11.09 1.23 32.31
C GLU A 208 -12.58 1.19 31.91
N GLY A 209 -13.00 0.17 31.16
CA GLY A 209 -14.39 -0.10 30.82
C GLY A 209 -14.97 0.73 29.66
N GLY A 210 -14.15 1.45 28.91
CA GLY A 210 -14.56 2.21 27.72
C GLY A 210 -14.05 1.61 26.41
N GLN A 211 -14.83 1.72 25.34
CA GLN A 211 -14.34 1.50 23.98
C GLN A 211 -13.73 2.80 23.45
N SER A 212 -12.44 2.80 23.15
CA SER A 212 -11.80 3.88 22.41
C SER A 212 -11.84 3.56 20.92
N THR A 213 -12.46 4.42 20.12
CA THR A 213 -12.48 4.30 18.66
C THR A 213 -11.52 5.29 18.03
N GLN A 214 -10.77 4.85 17.03
CA GLN A 214 -9.74 5.63 16.36
C GLN A 214 -10.03 5.72 14.86
N MET A 215 -9.46 6.75 14.24
CA MET A 215 -9.46 6.86 12.78
C MET A 215 -8.52 5.84 12.15
N LEU A 216 -8.85 5.41 10.94
CA LEU A 216 -7.93 4.63 10.10
C LEU A 216 -6.74 5.49 9.66
N PRO A 217 -5.60 4.89 9.27
CA PRO A 217 -4.40 5.61 8.87
C PRO A 217 -4.60 6.30 7.52
N LEU A 218 -5.27 7.46 7.54
CA LEU A 218 -5.52 8.29 6.36
C LEU A 218 -4.22 8.61 5.63
N ASN A 219 -4.23 8.50 4.29
CA ASN A 219 -3.04 8.75 3.48
C ASN A 219 -3.42 9.37 2.14
N LEU A 220 -3.11 10.65 1.97
CA LEU A 220 -3.22 11.35 0.70
C LEU A 220 -1.90 11.22 -0.07
N GLN A 221 -1.98 10.71 -1.30
CA GLN A 221 -0.82 10.42 -2.14
C GLN A 221 -0.97 11.02 -3.52
N LEU A 222 0.15 11.51 -4.04
CA LEU A 222 0.31 11.96 -5.43
C LEU A 222 1.50 11.20 -6.04
N GLY A 223 1.29 10.62 -7.20
CA GLY A 223 2.35 9.91 -7.93
C GLY A 223 2.48 10.43 -9.36
N ILE A 224 3.72 10.42 -9.83
CA ILE A 224 4.05 10.66 -11.22
C ILE A 224 4.99 9.57 -11.72
N SER A 225 4.77 9.08 -12.93
CA SER A 225 5.68 8.14 -13.57
C SER A 225 5.88 8.48 -15.03
N TYR A 226 7.12 8.36 -15.47
CA TYR A 226 7.54 8.63 -16.83
C TYR A 226 8.25 7.43 -17.44
N HIS A 227 7.75 6.94 -18.55
CA HIS A 227 8.33 5.83 -19.32
C HIS A 227 9.01 6.38 -20.58
N PHE A 228 10.30 6.13 -20.70
CA PHE A 228 11.09 6.62 -21.84
C PHE A 228 10.76 5.85 -23.13
N LYS A 229 10.43 6.55 -24.20
CA LYS A 229 10.07 5.91 -25.49
C LYS A 229 11.19 5.11 -26.11
N HIS A 230 12.43 5.57 -25.96
CA HIS A 230 13.62 5.03 -26.62
C HIS A 230 14.54 4.24 -25.67
N ALA A 231 14.23 4.21 -24.39
CA ALA A 231 14.96 3.45 -23.39
C ALA A 231 14.01 2.55 -22.60
N PRO A 232 14.41 1.36 -22.20
CA PRO A 232 13.58 0.44 -21.40
C PRO A 232 13.52 0.88 -19.94
N LEU A 233 13.37 2.17 -19.69
CA LEU A 233 13.42 2.77 -18.36
C LEU A 233 12.09 3.46 -18.02
N ARG A 234 11.65 3.28 -16.78
CA ARG A 234 10.56 4.04 -16.15
C ARG A 234 11.08 4.63 -14.85
N LEU A 235 10.89 5.94 -14.71
CA LEU A 235 11.10 6.65 -13.46
C LEU A 235 9.74 6.88 -12.79
N SER A 236 9.67 6.76 -11.48
CA SER A 236 8.48 7.13 -10.73
C SER A 236 8.84 7.81 -9.43
N MET A 237 7.99 8.75 -9.03
CA MET A 237 8.04 9.47 -7.78
C MET A 237 6.65 9.44 -7.17
N THR A 238 6.56 9.11 -5.89
CA THR A 238 5.32 9.13 -5.13
C THR A 238 5.51 9.96 -3.87
N ILE A 239 4.64 10.94 -3.68
CA ILE A 239 4.55 11.73 -2.46
C ILE A 239 3.40 11.17 -1.64
N HIS A 240 3.64 10.83 -0.39
CA HIS A 240 2.66 10.23 0.50
C HIS A 240 2.50 11.01 1.80
N ASN A 241 1.42 10.75 2.54
CA ASN A 241 1.07 11.44 3.78
C ASN A 241 0.96 12.97 3.64
N MET A 242 0.50 13.45 2.48
CA MET A 242 0.39 14.89 2.19
C MET A 242 -0.57 15.63 3.14
N GLN A 243 -1.46 14.92 3.84
CA GLN A 243 -2.38 15.49 4.84
C GLN A 243 -1.69 15.89 6.14
N CYS A 244 -0.47 15.42 6.40
CA CYS A 244 0.29 15.70 7.60
C CYS A 244 1.74 16.01 7.24
N TRP A 245 2.16 17.25 7.39
CA TRP A 245 3.52 17.66 7.04
C TRP A 245 4.56 17.14 8.04
N ASP A 246 4.21 17.07 9.34
CA ASP A 246 5.15 16.63 10.35
C ASP A 246 5.15 15.10 10.48
N LEU A 247 6.16 14.47 9.92
CA LEU A 247 6.45 13.03 10.04
C LEU A 247 7.62 12.77 11.01
N SER A 248 7.85 13.65 11.98
CA SER A 248 8.85 13.42 13.00
C SER A 248 8.43 12.27 13.91
N TYR A 249 9.26 11.25 14.00
CA TYR A 249 9.09 10.17 14.96
C TYR A 249 9.66 10.59 16.30
N GLN A 250 8.80 10.92 17.27
CA GLN A 250 9.21 11.14 18.64
C GLN A 250 9.48 9.79 19.29
N ASN A 251 10.73 9.49 19.54
CA ASN A 251 11.16 8.29 20.26
C ASN A 251 10.89 8.51 21.76
N THR A 252 9.65 8.32 22.19
CA THR A 252 9.22 8.53 23.60
C THR A 252 9.79 7.46 24.57
N ASN A 253 10.56 6.48 24.08
CA ASN A 253 11.08 5.35 24.86
C ASN A 253 12.57 5.47 25.22
N ILE A 254 13.20 6.64 25.02
CA ILE A 254 14.49 6.87 25.66
C ILE A 254 14.18 7.45 27.03
N PRO A 255 14.42 6.70 28.13
CA PRO A 255 14.37 7.31 29.45
C PRO A 255 15.38 8.45 29.44
N SER A 256 14.91 9.67 29.68
CA SER A 256 15.76 10.83 29.88
C SER A 256 16.70 10.52 31.05
N SER A 257 17.92 10.08 30.71
CA SER A 257 18.99 10.12 31.70
C SER A 257 19.15 11.58 32.12
N SER A 258 18.80 11.87 33.30
CA SER A 258 18.90 13.00 34.25
C SER A 258 19.79 14.20 33.87
N THR A 259 19.83 14.65 32.64
CA THR A 259 20.40 15.94 32.24
C THR A 259 19.46 16.58 31.23
N GLY A 260 18.85 17.68 31.68
CA GLY A 260 17.66 18.35 31.13
C GLY A 260 17.78 19.00 29.75
N ASP A 261 18.36 18.35 28.77
CA ASP A 261 18.37 18.80 27.38
C ASP A 261 17.60 17.80 26.51
N THR A 262 16.30 18.04 26.43
CA THR A 262 15.49 17.47 25.34
C THR A 262 15.88 18.24 24.07
N GLU A 263 17.02 17.94 23.48
CA GLU A 263 17.30 18.33 22.10
C GLU A 263 16.26 17.66 21.21
N SER A 264 15.13 18.33 21.02
CA SER A 264 14.27 18.08 19.89
C SER A 264 15.09 18.45 18.65
N THR A 265 15.77 17.47 18.05
CA THR A 265 16.52 17.67 16.82
C THR A 265 15.53 18.17 15.77
N LYS A 266 15.48 19.48 15.55
CA LYS A 266 14.60 20.08 14.54
C LYS A 266 14.98 19.49 13.19
N ILE A 267 14.12 18.66 12.66
CA ILE A 267 14.28 18.06 11.33
C ILE A 267 14.24 19.21 10.31
N SER A 268 15.24 19.24 9.43
CA SER A 268 15.29 20.24 8.35
C SER A 268 14.04 20.10 7.47
N GLY A 269 13.50 21.21 6.96
CA GLY A 269 12.36 21.19 6.04
C GLY A 269 12.64 20.39 4.76
N ILE A 270 13.89 20.35 4.31
CA ILE A 270 14.32 19.53 3.16
C ILE A 270 14.25 18.04 3.51
N ASP A 271 14.78 17.61 4.67
CA ASP A 271 14.69 16.22 5.13
C ASP A 271 13.21 15.80 5.29
N MET A 272 12.37 16.70 5.83
CA MET A 272 10.94 16.47 5.96
C MET A 272 10.27 16.24 4.59
N ALA A 273 10.58 17.06 3.59
CA ALA A 273 10.06 16.88 2.24
C ALA A 273 10.49 15.53 1.62
N PHE A 274 11.74 15.12 1.84
CA PHE A 274 12.21 13.80 1.40
C PHE A 274 11.52 12.64 2.12
N ARG A 275 11.13 12.79 3.40
CA ARG A 275 10.36 11.78 4.14
C ARG A 275 8.99 11.50 3.54
N HIS A 276 8.43 12.46 2.80
CA HIS A 276 7.19 12.27 2.04
C HIS A 276 7.41 11.61 0.69
N THR A 277 8.66 11.38 0.26
CA THR A 277 8.94 11.03 -1.13
C THR A 277 9.53 9.63 -1.26
N ILE A 278 8.99 8.89 -2.22
CA ILE A 278 9.50 7.59 -2.66
C ILE A 278 9.92 7.73 -4.12
N PHE A 279 11.15 7.31 -4.44
CA PHE A 279 11.68 7.26 -5.79
C PHE A 279 11.81 5.81 -6.24
N ALA A 280 11.49 5.52 -7.50
CA ALA A 280 11.76 4.21 -8.07
C ALA A 280 12.18 4.31 -9.54
N ILE A 281 13.09 3.42 -9.90
CA ILE A 281 13.58 3.23 -11.26
C ILE A 281 13.29 1.79 -11.65
N ALA A 282 12.64 1.60 -12.78
CA ALA A 282 12.34 0.27 -13.30
C ALA A 282 12.90 0.12 -14.72
N VAL A 283 13.55 -1.02 -14.98
CA VAL A 283 13.94 -1.47 -16.32
C VAL A 283 12.83 -2.35 -16.85
N LEU A 284 12.21 -1.96 -17.97
CA LEU A 284 11.11 -2.67 -18.63
C LEU A 284 11.41 -2.79 -20.12
N PRO A 285 11.86 -3.95 -20.60
CA PRO A 285 12.03 -4.17 -22.03
C PRO A 285 10.70 -4.05 -22.78
N LYS A 286 10.75 -3.71 -24.06
CA LYS A 286 9.56 -3.60 -24.93
C LYS A 286 8.69 -4.87 -24.97
N SER A 287 9.29 -6.03 -24.70
CA SER A 287 8.58 -7.31 -24.64
C SER A 287 7.68 -7.44 -23.40
N GLU A 288 7.80 -6.57 -22.41
CA GLU A 288 7.12 -6.64 -21.09
C GLU A 288 7.25 -8.03 -20.41
N ARG A 289 8.23 -8.84 -20.81
CA ARG A 289 8.42 -10.21 -20.29
C ARG A 289 9.04 -10.23 -18.92
N PHE A 290 9.86 -9.23 -18.59
CA PHE A 290 10.44 -9.09 -17.27
C PHE A 290 10.55 -7.62 -16.89
N TYR A 291 10.68 -7.36 -15.61
CA TYR A 291 11.06 -6.06 -15.07
C TYR A 291 12.04 -6.24 -13.92
N ILE A 292 12.89 -5.24 -13.73
CA ILE A 292 13.71 -5.08 -12.52
C ILE A 292 13.45 -3.67 -12.00
N THR A 293 13.21 -3.54 -10.71
CA THR A 293 12.89 -2.27 -10.06
C THR A 293 13.81 -2.06 -8.87
N LEU A 294 14.36 -0.87 -8.74
CA LEU A 294 15.06 -0.38 -7.56
C LEU A 294 14.32 0.85 -7.05
N SER A 295 14.11 0.91 -5.75
CA SER A 295 13.43 2.06 -5.14
C SER A 295 14.11 2.51 -3.87
N TYR A 296 13.82 3.78 -3.51
CA TYR A 296 14.31 4.41 -2.30
C TYR A 296 13.17 5.16 -1.61
N ASN A 297 12.92 4.82 -0.34
CA ASN A 297 11.96 5.45 0.54
C ASN A 297 12.72 6.10 1.71
N HIS A 298 12.81 7.41 1.69
CA HIS A 298 13.59 8.15 2.66
C HIS A 298 13.01 8.06 4.08
N ARG A 299 11.69 7.97 4.21
CA ARG A 299 11.04 7.77 5.51
C ARG A 299 11.47 6.46 6.15
N HIS A 300 11.42 5.34 5.42
CA HIS A 300 11.88 4.05 5.93
C HIS A 300 13.37 4.10 6.30
N ARG A 301 14.18 4.84 5.53
CA ARG A 301 15.60 5.06 5.89
C ARG A 301 15.74 5.78 7.22
N ALA A 302 14.97 6.84 7.45
CA ALA A 302 15.03 7.64 8.67
C ALA A 302 14.49 6.90 9.91
N GLU A 303 13.41 6.10 9.75
CA GLU A 303 12.72 5.43 10.87
C GLU A 303 13.34 4.08 11.24
N LEU A 304 13.90 3.34 10.27
CA LEU A 304 14.38 1.97 10.46
C LEU A 304 15.91 1.86 10.57
N ASN A 305 16.65 2.95 10.32
CA ASN A 305 18.10 2.91 10.41
C ASN A 305 18.58 2.84 11.86
N LEU A 306 19.38 1.85 12.17
CA LEU A 306 20.07 1.70 13.46
C LEU A 306 21.47 2.33 13.34
N LYS A 307 21.85 3.21 14.30
CA LYS A 307 23.10 3.97 14.26
C LYS A 307 24.36 3.07 14.19
N ASP A 308 24.28 1.86 14.77
CA ASP A 308 25.43 0.98 14.94
C ASP A 308 25.45 -0.25 14.01
N GLN A 309 24.48 -0.36 13.07
CA GLN A 309 24.39 -1.51 12.17
C GLN A 309 24.24 -1.06 10.71
N ARG A 310 24.90 -1.78 9.80
CA ARG A 310 24.68 -1.62 8.35
C ARG A 310 23.26 -2.04 8.02
N SER A 311 22.46 -1.12 7.50
CA SER A 311 21.06 -1.32 7.21
C SER A 311 20.75 -1.00 5.74
N LEU A 312 19.95 -1.84 5.10
CA LEU A 312 19.34 -1.59 3.79
C LEU A 312 18.00 -0.85 3.89
N ALA A 313 17.66 -0.35 5.10
CA ALA A 313 16.44 0.40 5.32
C ALA A 313 16.29 1.53 4.28
N GLY A 314 15.08 1.67 3.78
CA GLY A 314 14.74 2.62 2.73
C GLY A 314 14.98 2.13 1.31
N PHE A 315 15.83 1.12 1.08
CA PHE A 315 15.98 0.52 -0.24
C PHE A 315 15.10 -0.70 -0.41
N ALA A 316 14.52 -0.84 -1.61
CA ALA A 316 13.88 -2.08 -2.03
C ALA A 316 14.29 -2.41 -3.46
N ILE A 317 14.46 -3.69 -3.71
CA ILE A 317 14.71 -4.24 -5.04
C ILE A 317 13.69 -5.31 -5.35
N GLY A 318 13.24 -5.38 -6.59
CA GLY A 318 12.37 -6.44 -7.02
C GLY A 318 12.48 -6.72 -8.50
N ALA A 319 12.09 -7.91 -8.85
CA ALA A 319 12.06 -8.39 -10.22
C ALA A 319 10.75 -9.14 -10.48
N GLY A 320 10.31 -9.13 -11.71
CA GLY A 320 9.19 -9.97 -12.14
C GLY A 320 9.40 -10.49 -13.53
N VAL A 321 8.88 -11.67 -13.77
CA VAL A 321 8.95 -12.35 -15.07
C VAL A 321 7.57 -12.84 -15.48
N ARG A 322 7.23 -12.64 -16.76
CA ARG A 322 6.01 -13.14 -17.36
C ARG A 322 6.34 -14.37 -18.22
N ILE A 323 5.85 -15.52 -17.77
CA ILE A 323 6.02 -16.79 -18.44
C ILE A 323 4.64 -17.25 -18.91
N TYR A 324 4.36 -17.11 -20.20
CA TYR A 324 3.09 -17.49 -20.82
C TYR A 324 1.88 -16.81 -20.13
N LYS A 325 1.13 -17.55 -19.32
CA LYS A 325 -0.08 -17.11 -18.60
C LYS A 325 0.18 -16.68 -17.15
N PHE A 326 1.41 -16.86 -16.69
CA PHE A 326 1.83 -16.61 -15.33
C PHE A 326 2.73 -15.39 -15.28
N ARG A 327 2.57 -14.57 -14.25
CA ARG A 327 3.53 -13.53 -13.89
C ARG A 327 3.99 -13.82 -12.46
N LEU A 328 5.28 -14.02 -12.30
CA LEU A 328 5.95 -14.19 -11.01
C LEU A 328 6.64 -12.86 -10.65
N GLY A 329 6.45 -12.41 -9.44
CA GLY A 329 7.10 -11.23 -8.89
C GLY A 329 7.83 -11.60 -7.61
N PHE A 330 8.98 -10.97 -7.41
CA PHE A 330 9.80 -11.12 -6.22
C PHE A 330 10.29 -9.76 -5.76
N ALA A 331 10.31 -9.50 -4.46
CA ALA A 331 10.86 -8.28 -3.89
C ALA A 331 11.58 -8.54 -2.57
N ILE A 332 12.63 -7.78 -2.35
CA ILE A 332 13.39 -7.72 -1.11
C ILE A 332 13.39 -6.27 -0.64
N SER A 333 13.08 -6.07 0.62
CA SER A 333 13.13 -4.77 1.30
C SER A 333 13.41 -4.96 2.77
N GLN A 334 13.59 -3.88 3.49
CA GLN A 334 13.64 -3.90 4.93
C GLN A 334 12.43 -3.14 5.47
N LEU A 335 11.40 -3.87 5.94
CA LEU A 335 10.18 -3.32 6.53
C LEU A 335 10.22 -3.29 8.06
N THR A 336 11.23 -3.91 8.66
CA THR A 336 11.45 -3.97 10.11
C THR A 336 12.87 -3.57 10.46
N LYS A 337 13.11 -3.15 11.70
CA LYS A 337 14.44 -2.66 12.13
C LYS A 337 15.55 -3.70 12.00
N SER A 338 15.24 -4.98 12.17
CA SER A 338 16.26 -6.04 12.31
C SER A 338 16.38 -6.98 11.12
N ASN A 339 15.32 -7.12 10.28
CA ASN A 339 15.26 -8.21 9.30
C ASN A 339 14.92 -7.71 7.90
N LEU A 340 15.50 -8.39 6.91
CA LEU A 340 15.09 -8.29 5.51
C LEU A 340 13.76 -9.01 5.33
N THR A 341 12.91 -8.42 4.52
CA THR A 341 11.60 -8.94 4.17
C THR A 341 11.63 -9.44 2.73
N PHE A 342 11.15 -10.67 2.53
CA PHE A 342 11.04 -11.31 1.23
C PHE A 342 9.56 -11.43 0.87
N GLN A 343 9.20 -10.97 -0.30
CA GLN A 343 7.84 -11.02 -0.79
C GLN A 343 7.77 -11.65 -2.18
N VAL A 344 6.87 -12.60 -2.35
CA VAL A 344 6.62 -13.30 -3.61
C VAL A 344 5.19 -13.03 -4.07
N GLY A 345 5.01 -12.81 -5.36
CA GLY A 345 3.72 -12.60 -5.99
C GLY A 345 3.54 -13.52 -7.20
N LEU A 346 2.33 -14.02 -7.37
CA LEU A 346 1.90 -14.80 -8.51
C LEU A 346 0.63 -14.19 -9.09
N SER A 347 0.65 -13.84 -10.38
CA SER A 347 -0.53 -13.42 -11.13
C SER A 347 -0.86 -14.44 -12.21
N LEU A 348 -2.13 -14.82 -12.29
CA LEU A 348 -2.67 -15.78 -13.26
C LEU A 348 -3.63 -15.06 -14.19
N ASP A 349 -3.38 -15.12 -15.50
CA ASP A 349 -4.30 -14.65 -16.53
C ASP A 349 -5.29 -15.76 -16.89
N ILE A 350 -6.43 -15.82 -16.18
CA ILE A 350 -7.46 -16.84 -16.36
C ILE A 350 -8.10 -16.74 -17.74
N LYS A 351 -8.27 -15.53 -18.29
CA LYS A 351 -8.83 -15.32 -19.64
C LYS A 351 -8.04 -16.09 -20.69
N SER A 352 -6.72 -16.09 -20.57
CA SER A 352 -5.84 -16.80 -21.49
C SER A 352 -5.84 -18.33 -21.28
N MET A 353 -6.32 -18.81 -20.11
CA MET A 353 -6.43 -20.25 -19.80
C MET A 353 -7.70 -20.88 -20.38
N LEU A 354 -8.75 -20.08 -20.59
CA LEU A 354 -10.06 -20.52 -21.09
C LEU A 354 -10.14 -20.49 -22.64
N LYS A 355 -9.10 -19.99 -23.30
CA LYS A 355 -8.91 -20.06 -24.75
C LYS A 355 -8.04 -21.25 -25.12
#